data_2de7a55e2bf691940a7b09b18583d164
#
_entry.id   2de7a55e2bf691940a7b09b18583d164
#
_cell.length_a   1.000
_cell.length_b   1.000
_cell.length_c   1.000
_cell.angle_alpha   90.00
_cell.angle_beta   90.00
_cell.angle_gamma   90.00
#
_symmetry.space_group_name_H-M   'P 1'
#
loop_
_entity.id
_entity.type
_entity.pdbx_description
1 polymer ?
#
loop_
_entity_poly.entity_id
_entity_poly.type
_entity_poly.pdbx_seq_one_letter_code
_entity_poly.pdbx_strand_id
1 'polypeptide(L)'
;MKSLILTLFLVVCLSSAYGQYSVEDQITMAVLAAPEQAREGAHVYGFDKEGKMVTLREGTNDFIVRSDDPNKDGFEVVCYRKDVEPFMARGRELRAIKGSTSLR
;
A
#
# COMPACT_ATOMS: atom_id res chain seq x y z
N MET A 1 -22.17 -32.73 15.38
CA MET A 1 -20.74 -32.63 15.52
C MET A 1 -20.07 -32.24 14.25
N LYS A 2 -20.37 -32.93 13.17
CA LYS A 2 -19.75 -32.57 11.90
C LYS A 2 -20.12 -31.16 11.47
N SER A 3 -21.34 -30.75 11.72
CA SER A 3 -21.77 -29.40 11.33
C SER A 3 -21.05 -28.31 12.12
N LEU A 4 -20.69 -28.61 13.37
CA LEU A 4 -19.94 -27.68 14.18
C LEU A 4 -18.55 -27.45 13.61
N ILE A 5 -17.92 -28.55 13.20
CA ILE A 5 -16.58 -28.45 12.63
C ILE A 5 -16.62 -27.68 11.32
N LEU A 6 -17.64 -27.91 10.50
CA LEU A 6 -17.79 -27.18 9.25
C LEU A 6 -17.99 -25.69 9.50
N THR A 7 -18.79 -25.36 10.48
CA THR A 7 -19.05 -23.96 10.79
C THR A 7 -17.76 -23.25 11.23
N LEU A 8 -16.97 -23.93 12.04
CA LEU A 8 -15.72 -23.37 12.50
C LEU A 8 -14.77 -23.12 11.34
N PHE A 9 -14.73 -24.06 10.41
CA PHE A 9 -13.89 -23.91 9.23
C PHE A 9 -14.30 -22.71 8.41
N LEU A 10 -15.60 -22.51 8.27
CA LEU A 10 -16.10 -21.37 7.52
C LEU A 10 -15.71 -20.04 8.15
N VAL A 11 -15.75 -19.99 9.48
CA VAL A 11 -15.36 -18.76 10.18
C VAL A 11 -13.91 -18.42 9.92
N VAL A 12 -13.04 -19.44 9.92
CA VAL A 12 -11.63 -19.21 9.64
C VAL A 12 -11.44 -18.67 8.22
N CYS A 13 -12.19 -19.22 7.26
CA CYS A 13 -12.10 -18.72 5.88
C CYS A 13 -12.53 -17.27 5.79
N LEU A 14 -13.59 -16.91 6.49
CA LEU A 14 -14.05 -15.53 6.48
C LEU A 14 -13.01 -14.57 7.07
N SER A 15 -12.35 -15.04 8.13
CA SER A 15 -11.31 -14.20 8.74
C SER A 15 -10.21 -13.88 7.77
N SER A 16 -9.83 -14.84 6.93
CA SER A 16 -8.75 -14.61 5.98
C SER A 16 -9.18 -13.72 4.83
N ALA A 17 -10.47 -13.47 4.67
CA ALA A 17 -10.95 -12.60 3.61
C ALA A 17 -10.62 -11.13 3.85
N TYR A 18 -10.21 -10.78 5.05
CA TYR A 18 -9.85 -9.41 5.36
C TYR A 18 -8.39 -9.11 5.10
N GLY A 19 -7.71 -9.97 4.38
CA GLY A 19 -6.32 -9.74 4.07
C GLY A 19 -6.12 -8.56 3.17
N GLN A 20 -4.93 -8.01 3.23
CA GLN A 20 -4.54 -6.93 2.33
C GLN A 20 -4.32 -7.50 0.95
N TYR A 21 -4.18 -6.59 -0.02
CA TYR A 21 -3.80 -6.98 -1.36
C TYR A 21 -2.43 -7.63 -1.34
N SER A 22 -2.22 -8.60 -2.22
CA SER A 22 -0.93 -9.23 -2.38
C SER A 22 0.07 -8.21 -2.90
N VAL A 23 1.36 -8.56 -2.81
CA VAL A 23 2.40 -7.69 -3.35
C VAL A 23 2.16 -7.42 -4.83
N GLU A 24 1.84 -8.47 -5.57
CA GLU A 24 1.61 -8.32 -7.00
C GLU A 24 0.41 -7.44 -7.30
N ASP A 25 -0.65 -7.60 -6.55
CA ASP A 25 -1.84 -6.77 -6.76
C ASP A 25 -1.56 -5.32 -6.41
N GLN A 26 -0.81 -5.09 -5.34
CA GLN A 26 -0.45 -3.72 -4.98
C GLN A 26 0.36 -3.06 -6.09
N ILE A 27 1.33 -3.77 -6.65
CA ILE A 27 2.14 -3.23 -7.73
C ILE A 27 1.27 -2.92 -8.94
N THR A 28 0.42 -3.85 -9.33
CA THR A 28 -0.43 -3.68 -10.50
C THR A 28 -1.31 -2.45 -10.37
N MET A 29 -1.90 -2.27 -9.20
CA MET A 29 -2.79 -1.13 -9.00
C MET A 29 -2.02 0.18 -8.89
N ALA A 30 -0.86 0.15 -8.24
CA ALA A 30 -0.10 1.37 -8.02
C ALA A 30 0.45 1.94 -9.31
N VAL A 31 0.95 1.09 -10.22
CA VAL A 31 1.55 1.59 -11.44
C VAL A 31 0.54 2.23 -12.37
N LEU A 32 -0.74 1.94 -12.18
CA LEU A 32 -1.76 2.61 -12.99
C LEU A 32 -1.80 4.11 -12.75
N ALA A 33 -1.25 4.58 -11.65
CA ALA A 33 -1.16 6.02 -11.40
C ALA A 33 -0.04 6.68 -12.19
N ALA A 34 0.87 5.91 -12.76
CA ALA A 34 1.98 6.45 -13.54
C ALA A 34 1.61 6.52 -15.01
N PRO A 35 2.27 7.41 -15.78
CA PRO A 35 2.09 7.38 -17.23
C PRO A 35 2.41 6.01 -17.78
N GLU A 36 1.72 5.62 -18.82
CA GLU A 36 1.81 4.26 -19.33
C GLU A 36 3.24 3.85 -19.63
N GLN A 37 4.01 4.75 -20.24
CA GLN A 37 5.38 4.43 -20.63
C GLN A 37 6.32 4.34 -19.42
N ALA A 38 5.88 4.76 -18.25
CA ALA A 38 6.72 4.75 -17.06
C ALA A 38 6.38 3.60 -16.10
N ARG A 39 5.36 2.83 -16.38
CA ARG A 39 4.85 1.85 -15.42
C ARG A 39 5.82 0.72 -15.14
N GLU A 40 6.51 0.26 -16.17
CA GLU A 40 7.43 -0.86 -15.99
C GLU A 40 8.61 -0.53 -15.11
N GLY A 41 9.08 0.71 -15.17
CA GLY A 41 10.27 1.10 -14.44
C GLY A 41 10.01 1.92 -13.19
N ALA A 42 8.77 2.12 -12.82
CA ALA A 42 8.47 2.95 -11.65
C ALA A 42 8.84 2.21 -10.37
N HIS A 43 9.38 2.97 -9.41
CA HIS A 43 9.61 2.47 -8.07
C HIS A 43 8.25 2.34 -7.37
N VAL A 44 8.01 1.23 -6.69
CA VAL A 44 6.71 0.97 -6.09
C VAL A 44 6.85 0.81 -4.59
N TYR A 45 6.22 1.71 -3.86
CA TYR A 45 6.00 1.55 -2.43
C TYR A 45 4.66 0.87 -2.21
N GLY A 46 4.59 0.04 -1.21
CA GLY A 46 3.36 -0.57 -0.79
C GLY A 46 3.40 -0.83 0.70
N PHE A 47 2.61 -1.81 1.15
CA PHE A 47 2.47 -2.03 2.59
C PHE A 47 2.59 -3.51 2.91
N ASP A 48 3.23 -3.79 4.04
CA ASP A 48 3.38 -5.17 4.51
C ASP A 48 2.15 -5.56 5.34
N LYS A 49 2.20 -6.75 5.91
CA LYS A 49 1.05 -7.27 6.65
C LYS A 49 0.73 -6.45 7.89
N GLU A 50 1.72 -5.75 8.42
CA GLU A 50 1.50 -4.89 9.57
C GLU A 50 1.05 -3.49 9.19
N GLY A 51 0.90 -3.24 7.89
CA GLY A 51 0.47 -1.92 7.43
C GLY A 51 1.59 -0.91 7.34
N LYS A 52 2.84 -1.36 7.37
CA LYS A 52 3.97 -0.45 7.25
C LYS A 52 4.38 -0.29 5.80
N MET A 53 4.76 0.92 5.43
CA MET A 53 5.17 1.19 4.06
C MET A 53 6.53 0.58 3.78
N VAL A 54 6.61 -0.16 2.70
CA VAL A 54 7.83 -0.86 2.29
C VAL A 54 8.00 -0.72 0.79
N THR A 55 9.21 -0.98 0.31
CA THR A 55 9.46 -1.01 -1.12
C THR A 55 9.06 -2.37 -1.66
N LEU A 56 8.12 -2.39 -2.60
CA LEU A 56 7.69 -3.62 -3.23
C LEU A 56 8.49 -3.92 -4.49
N ARG A 57 8.96 -2.88 -5.18
CA ARG A 57 9.74 -3.06 -6.40
C ARG A 57 10.67 -1.85 -6.56
N GLU A 58 11.94 -2.12 -6.80
CA GLU A 58 12.89 -1.05 -7.08
C GLU A 58 12.64 -0.48 -8.46
N GLY A 59 12.75 0.83 -8.56
CA GLY A 59 12.51 1.50 -9.82
C GLY A 59 13.76 1.70 -10.63
N THR A 60 13.55 1.87 -11.92
CA THR A 60 14.64 2.15 -12.85
C THR A 60 14.43 3.47 -13.59
N ASN A 61 13.32 4.15 -13.36
CA ASN A 61 13.11 5.47 -13.98
C ASN A 61 12.86 6.50 -12.87
N ASP A 62 12.37 7.67 -13.26
CA ASP A 62 12.23 8.78 -12.33
C ASP A 62 10.88 8.84 -11.64
N PHE A 63 10.06 7.82 -11.76
CA PHE A 63 8.72 7.83 -11.19
C PHE A 63 8.62 6.92 -9.98
N ILE A 64 7.87 7.37 -8.99
CA ILE A 64 7.57 6.60 -7.79
C ILE A 64 6.07 6.53 -7.65
N VAL A 65 5.55 5.34 -7.40
CA VAL A 65 4.13 5.15 -7.13
C VAL A 65 3.97 4.48 -5.77
N ARG A 66 2.84 4.74 -5.14
CA ARG A 66 2.52 4.12 -3.85
C ARG A 66 1.12 3.55 -3.92
N SER A 67 0.98 2.31 -3.48
CA SER A 67 -0.31 1.65 -3.49
C SER A 67 -1.21 2.24 -2.41
N ASP A 68 -2.46 1.82 -2.42
CA ASP A 68 -3.44 2.26 -1.45
C ASP A 68 -2.99 1.93 -0.03
N ASP A 69 -3.13 2.90 0.87
CA ASP A 69 -2.72 2.74 2.26
C ASP A 69 -3.84 2.03 3.02
N PRO A 70 -3.58 0.83 3.55
CA PRO A 70 -4.63 0.09 4.24
C PRO A 70 -5.07 0.72 5.55
N ASN A 71 -4.30 1.70 6.04
CA ASN A 71 -4.64 2.37 7.29
C ASN A 71 -5.54 3.57 7.10
N LYS A 72 -5.88 3.88 5.86
CA LYS A 72 -6.73 5.03 5.57
C LYS A 72 -8.02 4.57 4.94
N ASP A 73 -9.07 5.35 5.15
CA ASP A 73 -10.33 5.10 4.50
C ASP A 73 -10.26 5.47 3.04
N GLY A 74 -11.02 4.75 2.21
CA GLY A 74 -11.07 5.04 0.80
C GLY A 74 -9.91 4.42 0.06
N PHE A 75 -9.89 4.66 -1.23
CA PHE A 75 -8.87 4.11 -2.12
C PHE A 75 -8.04 5.25 -2.68
N GLU A 76 -6.74 5.19 -2.51
CA GLU A 76 -5.87 6.25 -2.98
C GLU A 76 -4.52 5.68 -3.40
N VAL A 77 -4.16 5.86 -4.66
CA VAL A 77 -2.81 5.57 -5.13
C VAL A 77 -2.21 6.87 -5.61
N VAL A 78 -0.91 7.03 -5.45
CA VAL A 78 -0.25 8.28 -5.80
C VAL A 78 0.95 8.01 -6.68
N CYS A 79 1.30 9.01 -7.47
CA CYS A 79 2.48 8.94 -8.32
C CYS A 79 3.17 10.30 -8.25
N TYR A 80 4.48 10.28 -8.13
CA TYR A 80 5.25 11.52 -8.13
C TYR A 80 6.64 11.23 -8.68
N ARG A 81 7.36 12.30 -8.99
CA ARG A 81 8.69 12.15 -9.53
C ARG A 81 9.69 11.96 -8.40
N LYS A 82 10.73 11.22 -8.70
CA LYS A 82 11.75 10.86 -7.73
C LYS A 82 12.38 12.07 -7.07
N ASP A 83 12.49 13.17 -7.79
CA ASP A 83 13.15 14.35 -7.23
C ASP A 83 12.33 15.03 -6.14
N VAL A 84 11.04 14.72 -5.99
CA VAL A 84 10.27 15.23 -4.85
C VAL A 84 10.21 14.24 -3.69
N GLU A 85 10.89 13.12 -3.80
CA GLU A 85 10.86 12.14 -2.73
C GLU A 85 11.36 12.69 -1.39
N PRO A 86 12.43 13.49 -1.33
CA PRO A 86 12.83 14.04 -0.03
C PRO A 86 11.72 14.83 0.64
N PHE A 87 10.95 15.58 -0.15
CA PHE A 87 9.82 16.33 0.38
C PHE A 87 8.72 15.38 0.87
N MET A 88 8.43 14.34 0.09
CA MET A 88 7.41 13.38 0.48
C MET A 88 7.82 12.60 1.73
N ALA A 89 9.10 12.23 1.80
CA ALA A 89 9.61 11.51 2.97
C ALA A 89 9.52 12.38 4.22
N ARG A 90 9.82 13.66 4.07
CA ARG A 90 9.73 14.58 5.19
C ARG A 90 8.28 14.70 5.68
N GLY A 91 7.35 14.75 4.73
CA GLY A 91 5.93 14.81 5.09
C GLY A 91 5.48 13.58 5.86
N ARG A 92 5.92 12.40 5.43
CA ARG A 92 5.60 11.17 6.14
C ARG A 92 6.18 11.16 7.55
N GLU A 93 7.41 11.64 7.67
CA GLU A 93 8.09 11.69 8.95
C GLU A 93 7.36 12.61 9.92
N LEU A 94 6.95 13.76 9.44
CA LEU A 94 6.24 14.72 10.29
C LEU A 94 4.87 14.19 10.72
N ARG A 95 4.18 13.50 9.83
CA ARG A 95 2.90 12.91 10.20
C ARG A 95 3.06 11.83 11.25
N ALA A 96 4.13 11.05 11.17
CA ALA A 96 4.39 10.02 12.15
C ALA A 96 4.70 10.61 13.53
N ILE A 97 5.48 11.69 13.55
CA ILE A 97 5.81 12.34 14.80
C ILE A 97 4.58 12.92 15.45
N LYS A 98 3.73 13.58 14.67
CA LYS A 98 2.55 14.20 15.20
C LYS A 98 1.42 13.23 15.45
N GLY A 99 1.57 12.04 14.91
CA GLY A 99 0.73 10.93 15.24
C GLY A 99 -0.73 11.26 15.35
N SER A 100 -1.21 11.24 16.54
CA SER A 100 -2.59 11.50 16.83
C SER A 100 -2.90 12.99 16.97
N THR A 101 -1.90 13.84 16.90
CA THR A 101 -2.12 15.27 17.06
C THR A 101 -2.69 15.85 15.79
N SER A 102 -3.73 16.63 15.94
CA SER A 102 -4.33 17.25 14.79
C SER A 102 -3.40 18.30 14.22
N LEU A 103 -3.29 18.29 12.92
CA LEU A 103 -2.49 19.26 12.29
C LEU A 103 -3.27 20.37 11.81
N ARG A 104 -4.16 20.62 12.13
CA ARG A 104 -4.89 21.61 11.63
C ARG A 104 -4.85 22.61 11.97
#